data_fd553005762e17e62e5520e0597f2524
#
_entry.id   fd553005762e17e62e5520e0597f2524
#
_cell.length_a   1.000
_cell.length_b   1.000
_cell.length_c   1.000
_cell.angle_alpha   90.00
_cell.angle_beta   90.00
_cell.angle_gamma   90.00
#
_symmetry.space_group_name_H-M   'P 1'
#
loop_
_entity.id
_entity.type
_entity.pdbx_description
1 polymer ?
#
loop_
_entity_poly.entity_id
_entity_poly.type
_entity_poly.pdbx_seq_one_letter_code
_entity_poly.pdbx_strand_id
1 'polypeptide(L)'
;YADGMLWGAKVKGDGLGDEVRVGGSTYNHGMKAGRIITDASGNVLGSDDPANNHVWRVRTDWATADLAVDAANYYGVAVSDVTPAQVAVVKGQYEYDWMNWPAAWGAPYNDVDGNGSYNSATDIPGYPGADQTMWTVANDVPLIVNEAGDSTGFLSTAPNLYGSDPIGIELQ
;
A
#
# COMPACT_ATOMS: atom_id res chain seq x y z
N TYR A 1 1.72 7.25 -21.71
CA TYR A 1 2.80 6.64 -20.90
C TYR A 1 2.20 5.57 -20.02
N ALA A 2 2.93 4.47 -19.86
CA ALA A 2 2.58 3.39 -18.94
C ALA A 2 3.82 3.09 -18.11
N ASP A 3 3.69 3.26 -16.81
CA ASP A 3 4.70 2.86 -15.84
C ASP A 3 4.22 1.61 -15.11
N GLY A 4 5.15 0.73 -14.76
CA GLY A 4 4.79 -0.48 -14.06
C GLY A 4 6.02 -1.27 -13.63
N MET A 5 5.81 -2.20 -12.73
CA MET A 5 6.81 -3.16 -12.29
C MET A 5 6.51 -4.52 -12.92
N LEU A 6 7.51 -5.11 -13.53
CA LEU A 6 7.48 -6.51 -13.97
C LEU A 6 8.38 -7.32 -13.04
N TRP A 7 7.91 -8.49 -12.67
CA TRP A 7 8.69 -9.42 -11.88
C TRP A 7 8.60 -10.83 -12.45
N GLY A 8 9.60 -11.63 -12.16
CA GLY A 8 9.62 -13.05 -12.50
C GLY A 8 10.23 -13.85 -11.37
N ALA A 9 9.65 -14.99 -11.08
CA ALA A 9 10.15 -15.88 -10.05
C ALA A 9 10.07 -17.34 -10.49
N LYS A 10 11.04 -18.14 -10.03
CA LYS A 10 10.99 -19.59 -10.14
C LYS A 10 10.37 -20.14 -8.86
N VAL A 11 9.13 -20.65 -8.98
CA VAL A 11 8.40 -21.23 -7.86
C VAL A 11 8.82 -22.67 -7.69
N LYS A 12 9.08 -23.09 -6.45
CA LYS A 12 9.47 -24.45 -6.11
C LYS A 12 8.52 -25.01 -5.05
N GLY A 13 8.19 -26.30 -5.20
CA GLY A 13 7.47 -27.04 -4.17
C GLY A 13 5.95 -26.81 -4.13
N ASP A 14 5.38 -26.16 -5.14
CA ASP A 14 3.93 -25.98 -5.29
C ASP A 14 3.22 -27.17 -5.95
N GLY A 15 3.98 -28.20 -6.34
CA GLY A 15 3.45 -29.39 -7.01
C GLY A 15 3.23 -29.24 -8.51
N LEU A 16 3.45 -28.05 -9.08
CA LEU A 16 3.26 -27.74 -10.49
C LEU A 16 4.56 -27.80 -11.31
N GLY A 17 5.67 -28.14 -10.66
CA GLY A 17 7.00 -28.17 -11.26
C GLY A 17 7.77 -26.86 -11.03
N ASP A 18 9.00 -26.83 -11.54
CA ASP A 18 9.91 -25.69 -11.42
C ASP A 18 9.60 -24.63 -12.51
N GLU A 19 8.41 -24.11 -12.56
CA GLU A 19 8.02 -23.13 -13.59
C GLU A 19 8.46 -21.71 -13.25
N VAL A 20 8.82 -20.96 -14.27
CA VAL A 20 9.00 -19.52 -14.16
C VAL A 20 7.64 -18.85 -14.30
N ARG A 21 7.24 -18.13 -13.25
CA ARG A 21 6.04 -17.31 -13.26
C ARG A 21 6.40 -15.84 -13.38
N VAL A 22 5.64 -15.13 -14.18
CA VAL A 22 5.86 -13.71 -14.47
C VAL A 22 4.59 -12.95 -14.13
N GLY A 23 4.73 -11.87 -13.45
CA GLY A 23 3.65 -10.96 -13.17
C GLY A 23 4.11 -9.51 -13.29
N GLY A 24 3.19 -8.59 -13.09
CA GLY A 24 3.52 -7.17 -13.14
C GLY A 24 2.29 -6.31 -13.31
N SER A 25 2.49 -5.03 -13.24
CA SER A 25 1.45 -4.06 -13.44
C SER A 25 1.90 -2.97 -14.39
N THR A 26 1.08 -2.76 -15.41
CA THR A 26 0.98 -1.48 -16.05
C THR A 26 -0.42 -0.96 -15.78
N TYR A 27 -0.55 0.11 -14.98
CA TYR A 27 -1.82 0.62 -14.46
C TYR A 27 -2.57 -0.41 -13.58
N ASN A 28 -3.70 -0.93 -14.02
CA ASN A 28 -4.60 -1.77 -13.24
C ASN A 28 -4.44 -3.27 -13.49
N HIS A 29 -3.43 -3.67 -14.24
CA HIS A 29 -3.26 -5.07 -14.65
C HIS A 29 -2.02 -5.66 -13.98
N GLY A 30 -2.17 -6.58 -13.08
CA GLY A 30 -1.08 -7.32 -12.48
C GLY A 30 -0.88 -7.17 -10.97
N MET A 31 -1.36 -6.08 -10.38
CA MET A 31 -1.27 -5.87 -8.93
C MET A 31 -2.56 -5.28 -8.39
N LYS A 32 -2.95 -5.73 -7.22
CA LYS A 32 -4.06 -5.17 -6.45
C LYS A 32 -3.51 -4.35 -5.29
N ALA A 33 -4.13 -3.21 -5.00
CA ALA A 33 -3.78 -2.45 -3.80
C ALA A 33 -4.08 -3.25 -2.53
N GLY A 34 -3.21 -3.13 -1.54
CA GLY A 34 -3.35 -3.74 -0.23
C GLY A 34 -2.54 -5.01 -0.05
N ARG A 35 -2.60 -5.54 1.17
CA ARG A 35 -1.91 -6.74 1.62
C ARG A 35 -2.67 -8.01 1.24
N ILE A 36 -1.94 -9.11 1.22
CA ILE A 36 -2.53 -10.45 1.19
C ILE A 36 -3.08 -10.77 2.59
N ILE A 37 -4.40 -10.94 2.67
CA ILE A 37 -5.06 -11.32 3.92
C ILE A 37 -5.45 -12.79 3.83
N THR A 38 -5.14 -13.55 4.86
CA THR A 38 -5.47 -14.97 4.94
C THR A 38 -6.31 -15.27 6.18
N ASP A 39 -7.17 -16.29 6.07
CA ASP A 39 -7.83 -16.86 7.23
C ASP A 39 -6.88 -17.76 8.06
N ALA A 40 -7.38 -18.30 9.16
CA ALA A 40 -6.61 -19.19 10.02
C ALA A 40 -6.17 -20.50 9.34
N SER A 41 -6.77 -20.87 8.24
CA SER A 41 -6.44 -22.03 7.42
C SER A 41 -5.47 -21.72 6.29
N GLY A 42 -5.08 -20.43 6.13
CA GLY A 42 -4.20 -19.96 5.09
C GLY A 42 -4.90 -19.66 3.75
N ASN A 43 -6.23 -19.72 3.69
CA ASN A 43 -6.94 -19.32 2.47
C ASN A 43 -6.90 -17.81 2.32
N VAL A 44 -6.65 -17.35 1.11
CA VAL A 44 -6.64 -15.92 0.81
C VAL A 44 -8.05 -15.35 0.85
N LEU A 45 -8.19 -14.30 1.63
CA LEU A 45 -9.41 -13.51 1.72
C LEU A 45 -9.24 -12.23 0.91
N GLY A 46 -10.24 -11.92 0.09
CA GLY A 46 -10.37 -10.57 -0.46
C GLY A 46 -10.67 -9.60 0.68
N SER A 47 -10.08 -8.43 0.65
CA SER A 47 -10.40 -7.39 1.62
C SER A 47 -10.78 -6.11 0.90
N ASP A 48 -11.99 -5.64 1.16
CA ASP A 48 -12.45 -4.31 0.78
C ASP A 48 -12.26 -3.31 1.94
N ASP A 49 -11.55 -3.70 3.00
CA ASP A 49 -11.24 -2.82 4.12
C ASP A 49 -10.40 -1.65 3.61
N PRO A 50 -10.88 -0.41 3.72
CA PRO A 50 -10.12 0.78 3.33
C PRO A 50 -8.76 0.88 4.01
N ALA A 51 -8.61 0.34 5.22
CA ALA A 51 -7.32 0.33 5.92
C ALA A 51 -6.29 -0.54 5.20
N ASN A 52 -6.72 -1.61 4.51
CA ASN A 52 -5.84 -2.47 3.74
C ASN A 52 -5.32 -1.80 2.45
N ASN A 53 -6.08 -0.86 1.91
CA ASN A 53 -5.77 -0.13 0.67
C ASN A 53 -5.23 1.28 0.93
N HIS A 54 -4.93 1.60 2.18
CA HIS A 54 -4.52 2.93 2.58
C HIS A 54 -3.15 3.29 2.00
N VAL A 55 -3.04 4.51 1.49
CA VAL A 55 -1.76 5.13 1.12
C VAL A 55 -1.30 5.98 2.30
N TRP A 56 -0.37 5.46 3.03
CA TRP A 56 0.19 6.08 4.22
C TRP A 56 1.14 7.22 3.84
N ARG A 57 1.00 8.37 4.50
CA ARG A 57 1.81 9.55 4.24
C ARG A 57 2.23 10.18 5.54
N VAL A 58 3.53 10.35 5.71
CA VAL A 58 4.08 11.05 6.87
C VAL A 58 5.04 12.12 6.42
N ARG A 59 5.11 13.18 7.21
CA ARG A 59 6.13 14.23 7.11
C ARG A 59 6.58 14.60 8.51
N THR A 60 7.86 14.86 8.67
CA THR A 60 8.47 15.05 9.99
C THR A 60 7.99 16.30 10.70
N ASP A 61 7.56 17.30 9.96
CA ASP A 61 7.11 18.60 10.46
C ASP A 61 5.58 18.80 10.43
N TRP A 62 4.79 17.73 10.25
CA TRP A 62 3.34 17.80 10.03
C TRP A 62 2.59 18.64 11.08
N ALA A 63 3.07 18.65 12.33
CA ALA A 63 2.41 19.35 13.41
C ALA A 63 2.54 20.88 13.32
N THR A 64 3.61 21.38 12.67
CA THR A 64 4.00 22.80 12.65
C THR A 64 4.09 23.39 11.24
N ALA A 65 4.08 22.56 10.20
CA ALA A 65 4.20 23.01 8.81
C ALA A 65 2.99 23.83 8.35
N ASP A 66 3.23 24.73 7.41
CA ASP A 66 2.16 25.30 6.59
C ASP A 66 1.70 24.26 5.57
N LEU A 67 0.50 23.74 5.75
CA LEU A 67 -0.07 22.68 4.93
C LEU A 67 -1.02 23.20 3.83
N ALA A 68 -0.99 24.50 3.53
CA ALA A 68 -1.87 25.08 2.52
C ALA A 68 -1.62 24.47 1.12
N VAL A 69 -0.36 24.24 0.76
CA VAL A 69 0.01 23.61 -0.51
C VAL A 69 -0.45 22.14 -0.55
N ASP A 70 -0.26 21.40 0.55
CA ASP A 70 -0.71 20.01 0.64
C ASP A 70 -2.23 19.92 0.50
N ALA A 71 -2.95 20.83 1.16
CA ALA A 71 -4.41 20.91 1.06
C ALA A 71 -4.86 21.30 -0.37
N ALA A 72 -4.18 22.24 -1.01
CA ALA A 72 -4.47 22.61 -2.39
C ALA A 72 -4.36 21.41 -3.33
N ASN A 73 -3.29 20.65 -3.20
CA ASN A 73 -3.05 19.44 -4.00
C ASN A 73 -4.07 18.34 -3.70
N TYR A 74 -4.41 18.14 -2.42
CA TYR A 74 -5.38 17.14 -2.01
C TYR A 74 -6.79 17.41 -2.56
N TYR A 75 -7.22 18.68 -2.52
CA TYR A 75 -8.54 19.09 -2.99
C TYR A 75 -8.58 19.50 -4.46
N GLY A 76 -7.44 19.58 -5.14
CA GLY A 76 -7.36 20.00 -6.55
C GLY A 76 -7.79 21.44 -6.77
N VAL A 77 -7.46 22.33 -5.84
CA VAL A 77 -7.81 23.77 -5.89
C VAL A 77 -6.56 24.65 -5.90
N ALA A 78 -6.71 25.93 -6.20
CA ALA A 78 -5.59 26.86 -6.05
C ALA A 78 -5.29 27.10 -4.55
N VAL A 79 -4.03 27.36 -4.22
CA VAL A 79 -3.62 27.64 -2.82
C VAL A 79 -4.41 28.79 -2.20
N SER A 80 -4.74 29.81 -3.00
CA SER A 80 -5.55 30.95 -2.59
C SER A 80 -6.98 30.59 -2.17
N ASP A 81 -7.48 29.44 -2.62
CA ASP A 81 -8.87 28.99 -2.43
C ASP A 81 -8.97 27.96 -1.29
N VAL A 82 -7.82 27.60 -0.69
CA VAL A 82 -7.75 26.67 0.42
C VAL A 82 -8.36 27.30 1.68
N THR A 83 -9.25 26.57 2.30
CA THR A 83 -9.87 27.00 3.56
C THR A 83 -9.13 26.41 4.77
N PRO A 84 -9.21 27.06 5.96
CA PRO A 84 -8.66 26.50 7.19
C PRO A 84 -9.20 25.11 7.54
N ALA A 85 -10.45 24.82 7.20
CA ALA A 85 -11.05 23.51 7.41
C ALA A 85 -10.40 22.42 6.53
N GLN A 86 -10.06 22.74 5.29
CA GLN A 86 -9.33 21.83 4.40
C GLN A 86 -7.90 21.55 4.90
N VAL A 87 -7.22 22.57 5.38
CA VAL A 87 -5.91 22.41 6.03
C VAL A 87 -6.01 21.50 7.26
N ALA A 88 -7.03 21.68 8.09
CA ALA A 88 -7.25 20.85 9.27
C ALA A 88 -7.50 19.38 8.92
N VAL A 89 -8.22 19.09 7.84
CA VAL A 89 -8.43 17.71 7.35
C VAL A 89 -7.11 17.07 6.95
N VAL A 90 -6.29 17.76 6.17
CA VAL A 90 -4.98 17.24 5.73
C VAL A 90 -4.03 17.04 6.92
N LYS A 91 -4.05 17.98 7.86
CA LYS A 91 -3.28 17.83 9.10
C LYS A 91 -3.72 16.59 9.89
N GLY A 92 -5.04 16.37 10.01
CA GLY A 92 -5.58 15.19 10.69
C GLY A 92 -5.21 13.87 9.99
N GLN A 93 -5.06 13.87 8.66
CA GLN A 93 -4.56 12.71 7.93
C GLN A 93 -3.09 12.41 8.24
N TYR A 94 -2.22 13.41 8.26
CA TYR A 94 -0.83 13.23 8.67
C TYR A 94 -0.70 12.75 10.10
N GLU A 95 -1.52 13.30 11.02
CA GLU A 95 -1.57 12.87 12.42
C GLU A 95 -2.01 11.41 12.53
N TYR A 96 -3.07 11.04 11.82
CA TYR A 96 -3.56 9.65 11.80
C TYR A 96 -2.49 8.70 11.28
N ASP A 97 -1.84 9.02 10.16
CA ASP A 97 -0.82 8.18 9.55
C ASP A 97 0.42 8.07 10.45
N TRP A 98 0.79 9.16 11.13
CA TRP A 98 1.87 9.15 12.11
C TRP A 98 1.56 8.23 13.28
N MET A 99 0.36 8.35 13.86
CA MET A 99 -0.05 7.54 15.01
C MET A 99 -0.21 6.06 14.69
N ASN A 100 -0.62 5.74 13.48
CA ASN A 100 -0.97 4.38 13.06
C ASN A 100 0.00 3.80 12.02
N TRP A 101 1.20 4.34 11.92
CA TRP A 101 2.17 3.92 10.92
C TRP A 101 2.36 2.41 10.89
N PRO A 102 2.26 1.74 9.74
CA PRO A 102 2.16 0.30 9.65
C PRO A 102 3.54 -0.40 9.71
N ALA A 103 4.35 -0.06 10.70
CA ALA A 103 5.67 -0.65 10.91
C ALA A 103 5.62 -2.18 11.06
N ALA A 104 4.55 -2.70 11.69
CA ALA A 104 4.33 -4.14 11.80
C ALA A 104 4.11 -4.83 10.44
N TRP A 105 3.82 -4.06 9.39
CA TRP A 105 3.66 -4.54 8.02
C TRP A 105 4.91 -4.35 7.17
N GLY A 106 5.97 -3.79 7.74
CA GLY A 106 7.25 -3.56 7.06
C GLY A 106 7.50 -2.11 6.67
N ALA A 107 6.60 -1.17 6.99
CA ALA A 107 6.84 0.24 6.73
C ALA A 107 8.06 0.74 7.52
N PRO A 108 9.00 1.43 6.88
CA PRO A 108 10.24 1.86 7.53
C PRO A 108 9.99 2.91 8.60
N TYR A 109 10.76 2.90 9.67
CA TYR A 109 10.77 3.94 10.70
C TYR A 109 12.15 4.03 11.35
N ASN A 110 12.42 5.15 12.00
CA ASN A 110 13.58 5.33 12.85
C ASN A 110 13.21 4.95 14.29
N ASP A 111 13.72 3.82 14.75
CA ASP A 111 13.57 3.31 16.12
C ASP A 111 14.53 4.10 17.03
N VAL A 112 14.00 5.16 17.65
CA VAL A 112 14.81 6.10 18.41
C VAL A 112 15.23 5.52 19.77
N ASP A 113 14.38 4.70 20.38
CA ASP A 113 14.65 4.08 21.68
C ASP A 113 15.28 2.68 21.58
N GLY A 114 15.39 2.13 20.35
CA GLY A 114 16.08 0.86 20.08
C GLY A 114 15.34 -0.37 20.57
N ASN A 115 14.01 -0.26 20.75
CA ASN A 115 13.21 -1.37 21.30
C ASN A 115 12.67 -2.35 20.24
N GLY A 116 12.83 -2.04 18.95
CA GLY A 116 12.40 -2.87 17.83
C GLY A 116 10.89 -2.83 17.55
N SER A 117 10.17 -1.89 18.14
CA SER A 117 8.72 -1.73 17.97
C SER A 117 8.37 -0.26 17.79
N TYR A 118 7.55 0.04 16.79
CA TYR A 118 7.13 1.40 16.54
C TYR A 118 6.26 1.98 17.66
N ASN A 119 6.65 3.13 18.16
CA ASN A 119 5.90 3.95 19.11
C ASN A 119 5.85 5.39 18.61
N SER A 120 4.69 5.87 18.24
CA SER A 120 4.49 7.22 17.66
C SER A 120 4.90 8.39 18.58
N ALA A 121 5.07 8.14 19.89
CA ALA A 121 5.51 9.16 20.84
C ALA A 121 7.04 9.32 20.90
N THR A 122 7.80 8.30 20.49
CA THR A 122 9.26 8.27 20.56
C THR A 122 9.91 8.14 19.21
N ASP A 123 9.30 7.35 18.31
CA ASP A 123 9.88 7.00 17.03
C ASP A 123 9.40 7.90 15.89
N ILE A 124 10.16 7.89 14.82
CA ILE A 124 9.89 8.72 13.66
C ILE A 124 9.49 7.79 12.50
N PRO A 125 8.22 7.84 12.03
CA PRO A 125 7.79 7.04 10.90
C PRO A 125 8.39 7.53 9.59
N GLY A 126 8.53 6.61 8.65
CA GLY A 126 9.08 6.90 7.33
C GLY A 126 10.55 6.50 7.20
N TYR A 127 11.10 6.75 6.01
CA TYR A 127 12.50 6.43 5.75
C TYR A 127 13.42 7.38 6.51
N PRO A 128 14.42 6.87 7.24
CA PRO A 128 15.33 7.71 8.02
C PRO A 128 16.00 8.79 7.19
N GLY A 129 15.86 10.05 7.60
CA GLY A 129 16.42 11.20 6.92
C GLY A 129 15.58 11.78 5.78
N ALA A 130 14.43 11.21 5.47
CA ALA A 130 13.47 11.80 4.53
C ALA A 130 12.59 12.82 5.24
N ASP A 131 12.32 13.95 4.59
CA ASP A 131 11.37 14.96 5.08
C ASP A 131 9.92 14.45 5.01
N GLN A 132 9.63 13.67 3.97
CA GLN A 132 8.33 13.04 3.73
C GLN A 132 8.52 11.60 3.25
N THR A 133 7.63 10.71 3.66
CA THR A 133 7.56 9.34 3.17
C THR A 133 6.12 9.00 2.80
N MET A 134 5.95 8.40 1.65
CA MET A 134 4.71 7.75 1.24
C MET A 134 4.96 6.24 1.19
N TRP A 135 4.05 5.47 1.79
CA TRP A 135 4.15 4.03 1.82
C TRP A 135 2.81 3.39 1.47
N THR A 136 2.85 2.36 0.67
CA THR A 136 1.69 1.59 0.25
C THR A 136 2.08 0.15 0.00
N VAL A 137 1.10 -0.74 -0.03
CA VAL A 137 1.29 -2.14 -0.38
C VAL A 137 0.45 -2.47 -1.61
N ALA A 138 1.01 -3.28 -2.48
CA ALA A 138 0.27 -3.92 -3.56
C ALA A 138 0.62 -5.41 -3.60
N ASN A 139 -0.30 -6.24 -4.08
CA ASN A 139 -0.10 -7.68 -4.16
C ASN A 139 -0.58 -8.24 -5.50
N ASP A 140 -0.06 -9.40 -5.87
CA ASP A 140 -0.42 -10.11 -7.11
C ASP A 140 -1.51 -11.16 -6.91
N VAL A 141 -2.09 -11.24 -5.72
CA VAL A 141 -3.14 -12.22 -5.42
C VAL A 141 -4.48 -11.70 -5.95
N PRO A 142 -5.08 -12.41 -6.86
CA PRO A 142 -6.17 -11.89 -7.67
C PRO A 142 -7.54 -12.03 -7.07
N LEU A 143 -7.69 -12.44 -5.84
CA LEU A 143 -8.97 -12.90 -5.34
C LEU A 143 -9.80 -11.79 -4.73
N ILE A 144 -10.82 -11.38 -5.43
CA ILE A 144 -12.07 -10.98 -4.81
C ILE A 144 -13.15 -11.86 -5.39
N VAL A 145 -13.59 -12.82 -4.59
CA VAL A 145 -14.89 -13.45 -4.82
C VAL A 145 -15.88 -12.58 -4.06
N ASN A 146 -16.83 -11.95 -4.73
CA ASN A 146 -17.93 -11.27 -4.06
C ASN A 146 -18.82 -12.31 -3.38
N GLU A 147 -19.76 -11.87 -2.54
CA GLU A 147 -20.70 -12.74 -1.83
C GLU A 147 -21.55 -13.61 -2.77
N ALA A 148 -21.65 -13.27 -4.06
CA ALA A 148 -22.33 -14.04 -5.09
C ALA A 148 -21.43 -15.11 -5.74
N GLY A 149 -20.16 -15.19 -5.36
CA GLY A 149 -19.21 -16.13 -5.93
C GLY A 149 -18.59 -15.68 -7.25
N ASP A 150 -18.84 -14.44 -7.68
CA ASP A 150 -18.23 -13.89 -8.88
C ASP A 150 -16.82 -13.42 -8.56
N SER A 151 -15.83 -13.89 -9.30
CA SER A 151 -14.50 -13.32 -9.25
C SER A 151 -14.53 -11.94 -9.90
N THR A 152 -14.59 -10.91 -9.09
CA THR A 152 -14.53 -9.54 -9.57
C THR A 152 -13.06 -9.16 -9.74
N GLY A 153 -12.47 -9.40 -10.83
CA GLY A 153 -11.25 -8.75 -11.10
C GLY A 153 -10.19 -9.59 -11.76
N PHE A 154 -9.11 -9.44 -11.40
CA PHE A 154 -7.76 -9.68 -11.75
C PHE A 154 -7.41 -11.08 -12.25
N LEU A 155 -7.96 -12.16 -11.68
CA LEU A 155 -7.71 -13.55 -12.08
C LEU A 155 -8.08 -13.83 -13.53
N SER A 156 -9.06 -13.14 -14.08
CA SER A 156 -9.45 -13.35 -15.47
C SER A 156 -8.49 -12.71 -16.47
N THR A 157 -7.71 -11.72 -16.02
CA THR A 157 -6.81 -10.95 -16.90
C THR A 157 -5.34 -11.29 -16.72
N ALA A 158 -4.90 -11.59 -15.50
CA ALA A 158 -3.48 -11.84 -15.24
C ALA A 158 -2.94 -13.07 -15.98
N PRO A 159 -3.57 -14.25 -15.96
CA PRO A 159 -3.13 -15.39 -16.76
C PRO A 159 -3.18 -15.12 -18.26
N ASN A 160 -4.18 -14.37 -18.73
CA ASN A 160 -4.28 -14.03 -20.14
C ASN A 160 -3.23 -13.03 -20.60
N LEU A 161 -2.80 -12.13 -19.69
CA LEU A 161 -1.83 -11.10 -20.01
C LEU A 161 -0.38 -11.60 -19.86
N TYR A 162 -0.12 -12.41 -18.83
CA TYR A 162 1.23 -12.85 -18.48
C TYR A 162 1.45 -14.36 -18.64
N GLY A 163 0.42 -15.12 -18.88
CA GLY A 163 0.49 -16.57 -19.13
C GLY A 163 0.83 -17.40 -17.90
N SER A 164 0.76 -16.85 -16.71
CA SER A 164 1.06 -17.57 -15.47
C SER A 164 0.17 -17.14 -14.31
N ASP A 165 -0.05 -18.07 -13.39
CA ASP A 165 -0.78 -17.79 -12.16
C ASP A 165 0.05 -16.93 -11.19
N PRO A 166 -0.60 -16.13 -10.33
CA PRO A 166 0.07 -15.36 -9.29
C PRO A 166 0.76 -16.28 -8.28
N ILE A 167 1.75 -15.74 -7.61
CA ILE A 167 2.56 -16.47 -6.62
C ILE A 167 2.45 -15.93 -5.20
N GLY A 168 1.63 -14.91 -4.98
CA GLY A 168 1.42 -14.35 -3.66
C GLY A 168 2.55 -13.42 -3.20
N ILE A 169 2.94 -12.46 -4.02
CA ILE A 169 3.91 -11.42 -3.63
C ILE A 169 3.21 -10.17 -3.11
N GLU A 170 3.78 -9.59 -2.07
CA GLU A 170 3.51 -8.21 -1.68
C GLU A 170 4.67 -7.32 -2.10
N LEU A 171 4.35 -6.17 -2.70
CA LEU A 171 5.28 -5.07 -2.98
C LEU A 171 4.98 -3.92 -2.01
N GLN A 172 6.03 -3.39 -1.41
CA GLN A 172 5.98 -2.31 -0.43
C GLN A 172 6.85 -1.14 -0.87
#